data_bbf028f5eb6cabb423fd53b760990185
#
_entry.id   bbf028f5eb6cabb423fd53b760990185
#
_cell.length_a   1.000
_cell.length_b   1.000
_cell.length_c   1.000
_cell.angle_alpha   90.00
_cell.angle_beta   90.00
_cell.angle_gamma   90.00
#
_symmetry.space_group_name_H-M   'P 1'
#
loop_
_entity.id
_entity.type
_entity.pdbx_description
1 polymer ?
#
loop_
_entity_poly.entity_id
_entity_poly.type
_entity_poly.pdbx_seq_one_letter_code
_entity_poly.pdbx_strand_id
1 'polypeptide(L)'
;SWLLDARWSSTASRMIAISSLPNHCRRLLSAAMISPETKTAWTYSELNSEANRFSNAILDAGIIKGGVVMFQLLNCPEFAFAYIACHKTGTVSCPINFRLSAGEIAITIEDSRPTVFIYESINKDAVEQALKLSKFTPKMIIMVDEEGAAPIPGTVKYSDFVKNASAENPNLNWNLSIYDETTRLYTSGTTGRPKGVCITSINEVLSAHDVMIHFPFSSEDKSMNTTPWFHRGGLHSGGLTPTFYAGGCVTIMRKFDAALTLKYVEDYKLSFIIGVPAVLERLTEAQERNGRDLSTLHGIVTMGSPLERAACMRYQRVLTPKIFNGYGTTETFWNTFLRPNDLPEM
;
A
#
# COMPACT_ATOMS: atom_id res chain seq x y z
N SER A 1 -18.53 6.36 27.94
CA SER A 1 -19.45 5.98 26.88
C SER A 1 -18.98 6.40 25.48
N TRP A 2 -17.77 6.95 25.32
CA TRP A 2 -17.17 7.33 24.03
C TRP A 2 -16.68 6.15 23.17
N LEU A 3 -16.62 4.96 23.74
CA LEU A 3 -16.13 3.75 23.07
C LEU A 3 -17.24 2.90 22.40
N LEU A 4 -18.52 3.22 22.64
CA LEU A 4 -19.62 2.38 22.17
C LEU A 4 -20.46 2.98 21.03
N ASP A 5 -20.34 4.29 20.74
CA ASP A 5 -21.09 4.94 19.64
C ASP A 5 -20.29 5.16 18.36
N ALA A 6 -19.02 4.77 18.33
CA ALA A 6 -18.28 4.73 17.10
C ALA A 6 -18.74 3.50 16.31
N ARG A 7 -19.62 3.68 15.34
CA ARG A 7 -19.86 2.72 14.25
C ARG A 7 -18.52 2.51 13.54
N TRP A 8 -17.83 1.49 13.93
CA TRP A 8 -16.52 1.08 13.42
C TRP A 8 -16.66 0.46 12.02
N SER A 9 -17.26 1.19 11.09
CA SER A 9 -17.32 0.78 9.71
C SER A 9 -15.98 1.07 9.06
N SER A 10 -15.21 0.07 8.78
CA SER A 10 -13.96 0.01 8.02
C SER A 10 -12.83 0.98 8.41
N THR A 11 -11.59 0.54 8.28
CA THR A 11 -10.37 1.34 8.44
C THR A 11 -10.39 2.59 7.54
N ALA A 12 -10.90 2.46 6.33
CA ALA A 12 -11.06 3.59 5.41
C ALA A 12 -12.09 4.60 5.88
N SER A 13 -13.23 4.18 6.45
CA SER A 13 -14.20 5.10 7.06
C SER A 13 -13.62 5.81 8.28
N ARG A 14 -12.67 5.20 9.01
CA ARG A 14 -11.93 5.90 10.07
C ARG A 14 -10.84 6.81 9.54
N MET A 15 -10.10 6.41 8.52
CA MET A 15 -9.15 7.30 7.85
C MET A 15 -9.85 8.56 7.32
N ILE A 16 -11.16 8.49 7.06
CA ILE A 16 -11.98 9.56 6.48
C ILE A 16 -13.03 10.13 7.45
N ALA A 17 -13.57 9.34 8.41
CA ALA A 17 -14.53 9.81 9.45
C ALA A 17 -13.89 10.71 10.51
N ILE A 18 -12.64 11.04 10.34
CA ILE A 18 -11.98 12.13 11.04
C ILE A 18 -12.64 13.51 10.70
N SER A 19 -13.68 13.60 9.93
CA SER A 19 -14.36 14.83 9.49
C SER A 19 -15.20 15.57 10.55
N SER A 20 -15.24 15.14 11.80
CA SER A 20 -16.15 15.72 12.80
C SER A 20 -15.50 16.51 13.96
N LEU A 21 -14.19 16.84 13.91
CA LEU A 21 -13.51 17.60 14.94
C LEU A 21 -12.88 18.91 14.40
N PRO A 22 -12.87 20.02 15.14
CA PRO A 22 -12.42 21.35 14.67
C PRO A 22 -11.00 21.43 14.11
N ASN A 23 -10.08 20.57 14.53
CA ASN A 23 -8.71 20.49 13.98
C ASN A 23 -8.63 19.75 12.63
N HIS A 24 -9.72 19.27 12.11
CA HIS A 24 -9.83 18.43 10.92
C HIS A 24 -9.76 19.19 9.61
N CYS A 25 -10.29 20.43 9.55
CA CYS A 25 -10.24 21.21 8.31
C CYS A 25 -8.81 21.44 7.81
N ARG A 26 -7.84 21.56 8.72
CA ARG A 26 -6.43 21.68 8.34
C ARG A 26 -5.86 20.37 7.77
N ARG A 27 -6.29 19.21 8.29
CA ARG A 27 -5.84 17.90 7.81
C ARG A 27 -6.40 17.52 6.46
N LEU A 28 -7.64 17.89 6.15
CA LEU A 28 -8.23 17.65 4.81
C LEU A 28 -7.45 18.33 3.69
N LEU A 29 -6.78 19.44 3.98
CA LEU A 29 -5.95 20.20 3.06
C LEU A 29 -4.46 19.82 3.11
N SER A 30 -4.05 18.96 4.05
CA SER A 30 -2.66 18.48 4.10
C SER A 30 -2.41 17.42 3.05
N ALA A 31 -1.16 17.33 2.58
CA ALA A 31 -0.76 16.32 1.63
C ALA A 31 -0.87 14.92 2.27
N ALA A 32 -1.63 14.04 1.64
CA ALA A 32 -1.77 12.63 2.02
C ALA A 32 -0.81 11.74 1.21
N MET A 33 -0.57 12.10 -0.04
CA MET A 33 0.23 11.30 -0.95
C MET A 33 0.96 12.20 -1.96
N ILE A 34 2.21 11.84 -2.27
CA ILE A 34 3.04 12.52 -3.26
C ILE A 34 3.58 11.49 -4.25
N SER A 35 3.47 11.77 -5.54
CA SER A 35 4.15 11.04 -6.62
C SER A 35 5.27 11.94 -7.16
N PRO A 36 6.53 11.72 -6.76
CA PRO A 36 7.64 12.55 -7.24
C PRO A 36 7.89 12.41 -8.74
N GLU A 37 7.63 11.24 -9.30
CA GLU A 37 7.84 10.94 -10.71
C GLU A 37 6.93 11.78 -11.62
N THR A 38 5.65 11.88 -11.27
CA THR A 38 4.66 12.69 -11.99
C THR A 38 4.57 14.13 -11.48
N LYS A 39 5.27 14.45 -10.39
CA LYS A 39 5.20 15.74 -9.68
C LYS A 39 3.79 16.10 -9.23
N THR A 40 2.99 15.09 -8.90
CA THR A 40 1.62 15.23 -8.44
C THR A 40 1.53 14.97 -6.95
N ALA A 41 0.67 15.71 -6.26
CA ALA A 41 0.37 15.49 -4.86
C ALA A 41 -1.16 15.50 -4.67
N TRP A 42 -1.63 14.74 -3.69
CA TRP A 42 -3.03 14.68 -3.30
C TRP A 42 -3.16 15.05 -1.83
N THR A 43 -4.05 15.97 -1.54
CA THR A 43 -4.53 16.20 -0.17
C THR A 43 -5.39 15.02 0.28
N TYR A 44 -5.70 14.94 1.58
CA TYR A 44 -6.64 13.93 2.09
C TYR A 44 -8.03 14.06 1.46
N SER A 45 -8.48 15.28 1.14
CA SER A 45 -9.75 15.51 0.43
C SER A 45 -9.71 14.96 -0.98
N GLU A 46 -8.66 15.21 -1.74
CA GLU A 46 -8.51 14.73 -3.11
C GLU A 46 -8.33 13.20 -3.14
N LEU A 47 -7.49 12.64 -2.25
CA LEU A 47 -7.35 11.19 -2.08
C LEU A 47 -8.69 10.51 -1.81
N ASN A 48 -9.51 11.12 -0.92
CA ASN A 48 -10.86 10.63 -0.64
C ASN A 48 -11.76 10.69 -1.89
N SER A 49 -11.71 11.79 -2.62
CA SER A 49 -12.52 11.98 -3.85
C SER A 49 -12.16 10.93 -4.91
N GLU A 50 -10.87 10.66 -5.14
CA GLU A 50 -10.44 9.65 -6.11
C GLU A 50 -10.84 8.23 -5.66
N ALA A 51 -10.67 7.91 -4.37
CA ALA A 51 -11.15 6.64 -3.83
C ALA A 51 -12.68 6.49 -3.93
N ASN A 52 -13.43 7.58 -3.73
CA ASN A 52 -14.89 7.59 -3.90
C ASN A 52 -15.30 7.35 -5.36
N ARG A 53 -14.62 7.96 -6.32
CA ARG A 53 -14.89 7.71 -7.75
C ARG A 53 -14.74 6.23 -8.08
N PHE A 54 -13.65 5.61 -7.67
CA PHE A 54 -13.48 4.17 -7.89
C PHE A 54 -14.51 3.33 -7.11
N SER A 55 -14.84 3.72 -5.87
CA SER A 55 -15.89 3.06 -5.08
C SER A 55 -17.23 3.07 -5.79
N ASN A 56 -17.68 4.23 -6.25
CA ASN A 56 -18.97 4.36 -6.94
C ASN A 56 -18.95 3.64 -8.29
N ALA A 57 -17.84 3.70 -9.04
CA ALA A 57 -17.72 3.00 -10.32
C ALA A 57 -17.86 1.47 -10.17
N ILE A 58 -17.24 0.85 -9.14
CA ILE A 58 -17.39 -0.59 -8.91
C ILE A 58 -18.79 -0.97 -8.41
N LEU A 59 -19.43 -0.11 -7.61
CA LEU A 59 -20.82 -0.32 -7.16
C LEU A 59 -21.80 -0.22 -8.32
N ASP A 60 -21.65 0.78 -9.20
CA ASP A 60 -22.47 0.96 -10.42
C ASP A 60 -22.30 -0.22 -11.39
N ALA A 61 -21.12 -0.84 -11.42
CA ALA A 61 -20.84 -2.07 -12.15
C ALA A 61 -21.44 -3.34 -11.48
N GLY A 62 -22.16 -3.16 -10.36
CA GLY A 62 -22.82 -4.25 -9.64
C GLY A 62 -21.86 -5.14 -8.86
N ILE A 63 -20.73 -4.60 -8.40
CA ILE A 63 -19.84 -5.30 -7.46
C ILE A 63 -20.37 -5.06 -6.05
N ILE A 64 -20.46 -6.11 -5.26
CA ILE A 64 -21.06 -6.10 -3.91
C ILE A 64 -20.02 -6.44 -2.85
N LYS A 65 -20.40 -6.31 -1.59
CA LYS A 65 -19.62 -6.71 -0.42
C LYS A 65 -19.00 -8.10 -0.60
N GLY A 66 -17.73 -8.25 -0.26
CA GLY A 66 -16.96 -9.48 -0.39
C GLY A 66 -16.48 -9.79 -1.81
N GLY A 67 -16.89 -9.01 -2.81
CA GLY A 67 -16.35 -9.14 -4.16
C GLY A 67 -14.85 -8.83 -4.18
N VAL A 68 -14.05 -9.72 -4.80
CA VAL A 68 -12.59 -9.56 -4.83
C VAL A 68 -12.19 -8.61 -5.96
N VAL A 69 -11.45 -7.58 -5.61
CA VAL A 69 -10.79 -6.64 -6.55
C VAL A 69 -9.31 -6.99 -6.54
N MET A 70 -8.86 -7.75 -7.53
CA MET A 70 -7.46 -8.12 -7.71
C MET A 70 -6.73 -7.04 -8.50
N PHE A 71 -5.53 -6.67 -8.09
CA PHE A 71 -4.73 -5.71 -8.84
C PHE A 71 -3.26 -6.07 -8.89
N GLN A 72 -2.73 -6.04 -10.11
CA GLN A 72 -1.33 -6.27 -10.45
C GLN A 72 -0.70 -4.95 -10.90
N LEU A 73 -0.37 -4.14 -9.91
CA LEU A 73 0.13 -2.78 -10.09
C LEU A 73 1.48 -2.60 -9.38
N LEU A 74 2.31 -1.74 -9.93
CA LEU A 74 3.41 -1.13 -9.17
C LEU A 74 2.84 -0.21 -8.09
N ASN A 75 3.71 0.31 -7.22
CA ASN A 75 3.29 1.36 -6.29
C ASN A 75 2.90 2.60 -7.12
N CYS A 76 1.62 2.92 -7.18
CA CYS A 76 1.06 4.02 -7.97
C CYS A 76 -0.19 4.61 -7.29
N PRO A 77 -0.64 5.79 -7.71
CA PRO A 77 -1.83 6.41 -7.13
C PRO A 77 -3.08 5.53 -7.23
N GLU A 78 -3.30 4.89 -8.37
CA GLU A 78 -4.46 4.02 -8.63
C GLU A 78 -4.50 2.82 -7.69
N PHE A 79 -3.32 2.30 -7.28
CA PHE A 79 -3.23 1.28 -6.24
C PHE A 79 -3.83 1.79 -4.93
N ALA A 80 -3.43 3.00 -4.48
CA ALA A 80 -3.93 3.58 -3.25
C ALA A 80 -5.44 3.87 -3.32
N PHE A 81 -5.91 4.40 -4.46
CA PHE A 81 -7.34 4.67 -4.68
C PHE A 81 -8.18 3.40 -4.63
N ALA A 82 -7.75 2.34 -5.34
CA ALA A 82 -8.44 1.05 -5.34
C ALA A 82 -8.41 0.37 -3.96
N TYR A 83 -7.26 0.44 -3.27
CA TYR A 83 -7.12 -0.10 -1.92
C TYR A 83 -8.09 0.55 -0.93
N ILE A 84 -8.12 1.88 -0.88
CA ILE A 84 -9.04 2.64 -0.02
C ILE A 84 -10.50 2.38 -0.42
N ALA A 85 -10.80 2.32 -1.72
CA ALA A 85 -12.15 2.05 -2.20
C ALA A 85 -12.67 0.67 -1.76
N CYS A 86 -11.82 -0.36 -1.78
CA CYS A 86 -12.19 -1.68 -1.26
C CYS A 86 -12.59 -1.61 0.22
N HIS A 87 -11.84 -0.88 1.03
CA HIS A 87 -12.18 -0.68 2.44
C HIS A 87 -13.48 0.09 2.64
N LYS A 88 -13.77 1.08 1.76
CA LYS A 88 -15.01 1.87 1.81
C LYS A 88 -16.24 1.06 1.42
N THR A 89 -16.11 0.14 0.50
CA THR A 89 -17.23 -0.63 -0.07
C THR A 89 -17.42 -2.00 0.58
N GLY A 90 -16.42 -2.48 1.33
CA GLY A 90 -16.43 -3.84 1.87
C GLY A 90 -16.14 -4.90 0.80
N THR A 91 -15.54 -4.50 -0.32
CA THR A 91 -14.92 -5.43 -1.26
C THR A 91 -13.52 -5.80 -0.75
N VAL A 92 -12.95 -6.88 -1.29
CA VAL A 92 -11.66 -7.41 -0.82
C VAL A 92 -10.55 -6.93 -1.75
N SER A 93 -9.62 -6.13 -1.25
CA SER A 93 -8.41 -5.78 -1.99
C SER A 93 -7.48 -7.00 -2.08
N CYS A 94 -7.08 -7.36 -3.30
CA CYS A 94 -6.23 -8.52 -3.55
C CYS A 94 -5.03 -8.11 -4.43
N PRO A 95 -4.05 -7.37 -3.88
CA PRO A 95 -2.87 -7.01 -4.63
C PRO A 95 -1.96 -8.23 -4.84
N ILE A 96 -1.50 -8.41 -6.08
CA ILE A 96 -0.63 -9.50 -6.45
C ILE A 96 0.70 -8.99 -7.01
N ASN A 97 1.72 -9.85 -6.97
CA ASN A 97 3.04 -9.49 -7.45
C ASN A 97 3.02 -9.18 -8.95
N PHE A 98 3.50 -7.98 -9.30
CA PHE A 98 3.58 -7.53 -10.69
C PHE A 98 4.62 -8.30 -11.54
N ARG A 99 5.44 -9.18 -10.94
CA ARG A 99 6.44 -10.02 -11.62
C ARG A 99 5.96 -11.43 -11.87
N LEU A 100 4.71 -11.78 -11.51
CA LEU A 100 4.18 -13.12 -11.75
C LEU A 100 4.14 -13.45 -13.24
N SER A 101 4.49 -14.70 -13.58
CA SER A 101 4.30 -15.26 -14.90
C SER A 101 2.81 -15.45 -15.22
N ALA A 102 2.48 -15.61 -16.48
CA ALA A 102 1.10 -15.84 -16.92
C ALA A 102 0.45 -17.05 -16.23
N GLY A 103 1.20 -18.13 -16.02
CA GLY A 103 0.71 -19.31 -15.30
C GLY A 103 0.39 -19.03 -13.82
N GLU A 104 1.25 -18.29 -13.13
CA GLU A 104 1.04 -17.92 -11.73
C GLU A 104 -0.13 -16.95 -11.57
N ILE A 105 -0.29 -16.00 -12.50
CA ILE A 105 -1.47 -15.11 -12.54
C ILE A 105 -2.75 -15.93 -12.73
N ALA A 106 -2.75 -16.89 -13.69
CA ALA A 106 -3.92 -17.74 -13.95
C ALA A 106 -4.33 -18.56 -12.71
N ILE A 107 -3.36 -19.17 -12.01
CA ILE A 107 -3.61 -19.89 -10.76
C ILE A 107 -4.19 -18.97 -9.70
N THR A 108 -3.67 -17.74 -9.59
CA THR A 108 -4.17 -16.77 -8.61
C THR A 108 -5.58 -16.29 -8.95
N ILE A 109 -5.91 -16.12 -10.24
CA ILE A 109 -7.27 -15.81 -10.71
C ILE A 109 -8.23 -16.95 -10.35
N GLU A 110 -7.84 -18.19 -10.58
CA GLU A 110 -8.68 -19.38 -10.29
C GLU A 110 -8.95 -19.54 -8.79
N ASP A 111 -7.96 -19.24 -7.95
CA ASP A 111 -8.08 -19.34 -6.49
C ASP A 111 -8.87 -18.18 -5.89
N SER A 112 -8.52 -16.94 -6.25
CA SER A 112 -9.14 -15.74 -5.68
C SER A 112 -10.51 -15.43 -6.26
N ARG A 113 -10.81 -15.91 -7.48
CA ARG A 113 -12.03 -15.64 -8.25
C ARG A 113 -12.41 -14.16 -8.26
N PRO A 114 -11.54 -13.27 -8.77
CA PRO A 114 -11.75 -11.85 -8.68
C PRO A 114 -12.95 -11.42 -9.52
N THR A 115 -13.80 -10.58 -8.94
CA THR A 115 -14.88 -9.94 -9.70
C THR A 115 -14.32 -8.84 -10.60
N VAL A 116 -13.30 -8.12 -10.11
CA VAL A 116 -12.57 -7.09 -10.86
C VAL A 116 -11.09 -7.48 -10.90
N PHE A 117 -10.45 -7.34 -12.06
CA PHE A 117 -9.00 -7.44 -12.19
C PHE A 117 -8.43 -6.17 -12.81
N ILE A 118 -7.58 -5.49 -12.06
CA ILE A 118 -6.87 -4.29 -12.48
C ILE A 118 -5.42 -4.67 -12.79
N TYR A 119 -4.93 -4.32 -13.94
CA TYR A 119 -3.52 -4.53 -14.30
C TYR A 119 -2.89 -3.27 -14.87
N GLU A 120 -1.58 -3.19 -14.78
CA GLU A 120 -0.81 -2.10 -15.38
C GLU A 120 -0.36 -2.49 -16.79
N SER A 121 -0.33 -1.52 -17.71
CA SER A 121 -0.02 -1.75 -19.13
C SER A 121 1.29 -2.50 -19.38
N ILE A 122 2.29 -2.33 -18.50
CA ILE A 122 3.56 -3.05 -18.52
C ILE A 122 3.40 -4.58 -18.39
N ASN A 123 2.30 -5.04 -17.79
CA ASN A 123 2.00 -6.46 -17.57
C ASN A 123 1.03 -7.04 -18.60
N LYS A 124 0.66 -6.26 -19.62
CA LYS A 124 -0.38 -6.61 -20.61
C LYS A 124 -0.22 -8.02 -21.18
N ASP A 125 0.95 -8.35 -21.68
CA ASP A 125 1.17 -9.64 -22.38
C ASP A 125 1.03 -10.83 -21.42
N ALA A 126 1.56 -10.72 -20.21
CA ALA A 126 1.44 -11.76 -19.19
C ALA A 126 -0.03 -11.92 -18.74
N VAL A 127 -0.75 -10.82 -18.59
CA VAL A 127 -2.18 -10.83 -18.21
C VAL A 127 -3.04 -11.41 -19.33
N GLU A 128 -2.82 -11.03 -20.59
CA GLU A 128 -3.55 -11.59 -21.73
C GLU A 128 -3.38 -13.10 -21.84
N GLN A 129 -2.16 -13.59 -21.64
CA GLN A 129 -1.89 -15.03 -21.62
C GLN A 129 -2.54 -15.71 -20.40
N ALA A 130 -2.48 -15.09 -19.23
CA ALA A 130 -3.10 -15.63 -18.03
C ALA A 130 -4.62 -15.78 -18.15
N LEU A 131 -5.30 -14.81 -18.77
CA LEU A 131 -6.74 -14.86 -19.03
C LEU A 131 -7.13 -15.99 -20.00
N LYS A 132 -6.24 -16.34 -20.93
CA LYS A 132 -6.43 -17.51 -21.83
C LYS A 132 -6.20 -18.84 -21.11
N LEU A 133 -5.30 -18.88 -20.12
CA LEU A 133 -4.98 -20.09 -19.36
C LEU A 133 -5.98 -20.37 -18.23
N SER A 134 -6.52 -19.34 -17.64
CA SER A 134 -7.43 -19.44 -16.49
C SER A 134 -8.80 -19.99 -16.92
N LYS A 135 -9.34 -20.90 -16.09
CA LYS A 135 -10.73 -21.39 -16.22
C LYS A 135 -11.78 -20.43 -15.66
N PHE A 136 -11.33 -19.37 -14.99
CA PHE A 136 -12.19 -18.34 -14.44
C PHE A 136 -11.92 -17.01 -15.15
N THR A 137 -12.98 -16.29 -15.51
CA THR A 137 -12.88 -14.97 -16.13
C THR A 137 -13.44 -13.92 -15.18
N PRO A 138 -12.66 -12.90 -14.81
CA PRO A 138 -13.16 -11.76 -14.05
C PRO A 138 -14.34 -11.08 -14.77
N LYS A 139 -15.33 -10.61 -14.02
CA LYS A 139 -16.49 -9.88 -14.59
C LYS A 139 -16.05 -8.60 -15.28
N MET A 140 -15.01 -7.96 -14.74
CA MET A 140 -14.46 -6.71 -15.23
C MET A 140 -12.95 -6.72 -15.21
N ILE A 141 -12.34 -6.22 -16.29
CA ILE A 141 -10.89 -6.09 -16.41
C ILE A 141 -10.58 -4.62 -16.70
N ILE A 142 -9.69 -4.03 -15.92
CA ILE A 142 -9.36 -2.61 -15.98
C ILE A 142 -7.85 -2.48 -16.19
N MET A 143 -7.44 -1.61 -17.10
CA MET A 143 -6.03 -1.31 -17.36
C MET A 143 -5.68 0.08 -16.80
N VAL A 144 -4.65 0.15 -15.97
CA VAL A 144 -3.94 1.38 -15.65
C VAL A 144 -2.90 1.60 -16.75
N ASP A 145 -3.00 2.73 -17.42
CA ASP A 145 -2.22 3.04 -18.62
C ASP A 145 -1.05 3.98 -18.31
N GLU A 146 0.15 3.59 -18.72
CA GLU A 146 1.27 4.51 -18.91
C GLU A 146 1.33 4.89 -20.40
N GLU A 147 0.86 6.09 -20.75
CA GLU A 147 1.03 6.71 -22.07
C GLU A 147 0.51 5.93 -23.29
N GLY A 148 -0.80 5.81 -23.41
CA GLY A 148 -1.42 5.48 -24.72
C GLY A 148 -1.38 4.01 -25.13
N ALA A 149 -1.01 3.08 -24.24
CA ALA A 149 -1.05 1.66 -24.53
C ALA A 149 -2.48 1.18 -24.85
N ALA A 150 -2.63 0.37 -25.89
CA ALA A 150 -3.91 -0.24 -26.23
C ALA A 150 -4.27 -1.34 -25.22
N PRO A 151 -5.46 -1.31 -24.60
CA PRO A 151 -5.88 -2.35 -23.66
C PRO A 151 -6.06 -3.70 -24.35
N ILE A 152 -6.11 -4.78 -23.57
CA ILE A 152 -6.56 -6.10 -24.02
C ILE A 152 -8.02 -5.99 -24.46
N PRO A 153 -8.46 -6.66 -25.54
CA PRO A 153 -9.87 -6.64 -25.95
C PRO A 153 -10.82 -6.98 -24.80
N GLY A 154 -11.86 -6.18 -24.61
CA GLY A 154 -12.82 -6.32 -23.50
C GLY A 154 -12.37 -5.68 -22.18
N THR A 155 -11.24 -4.98 -22.16
CA THR A 155 -10.75 -4.23 -21.00
C THR A 155 -11.11 -2.75 -21.10
N VAL A 156 -11.41 -2.11 -19.96
CA VAL A 156 -11.66 -0.68 -19.83
C VAL A 156 -10.41 0.00 -19.27
N LYS A 157 -10.08 1.21 -19.74
CA LYS A 157 -9.03 2.02 -19.13
C LYS A 157 -9.50 2.55 -17.76
N TYR A 158 -8.62 2.61 -16.78
CA TYR A 158 -8.95 3.11 -15.45
C TYR A 158 -9.53 4.52 -15.48
N SER A 159 -8.92 5.41 -16.27
CA SER A 159 -9.38 6.79 -16.43
C SER A 159 -10.82 6.87 -16.99
N ASP A 160 -11.17 6.02 -17.95
CA ASP A 160 -12.51 5.97 -18.52
C ASP A 160 -13.51 5.35 -17.54
N PHE A 161 -13.09 4.34 -16.77
CA PHE A 161 -13.92 3.65 -15.80
C PHE A 161 -14.39 4.58 -14.68
N VAL A 162 -13.52 5.48 -14.19
CA VAL A 162 -13.85 6.40 -13.08
C VAL A 162 -14.37 7.76 -13.56
N LYS A 163 -14.30 8.06 -14.86
CA LYS A 163 -14.51 9.40 -15.43
C LYS A 163 -15.80 10.08 -15.00
N ASN A 164 -16.90 9.33 -15.00
CA ASN A 164 -18.24 9.84 -14.73
C ASN A 164 -18.75 9.44 -13.34
N ALA A 165 -17.94 8.73 -12.56
CA ALA A 165 -18.32 8.27 -11.24
C ALA A 165 -18.35 9.42 -10.22
N SER A 166 -19.29 9.35 -9.28
CA SER A 166 -19.42 10.36 -8.22
C SER A 166 -18.20 10.37 -7.29
N ALA A 167 -17.76 11.57 -6.91
CA ALA A 167 -16.73 11.79 -5.90
C ALA A 167 -17.29 11.83 -4.46
N GLU A 168 -18.60 11.72 -4.29
CA GLU A 168 -19.24 11.64 -2.99
C GLU A 168 -19.03 10.28 -2.33
N ASN A 169 -19.13 10.23 -1.01
CA ASN A 169 -19.01 8.96 -0.29
C ASN A 169 -20.01 7.93 -0.83
N PRO A 170 -19.57 6.67 -1.05
CA PRO A 170 -20.44 5.64 -1.55
C PRO A 170 -21.60 5.36 -0.59
N ASN A 171 -22.80 5.24 -1.13
CA ASN A 171 -23.97 4.84 -0.37
C ASN A 171 -24.12 3.32 -0.44
N LEU A 172 -23.98 2.65 0.70
CA LEU A 172 -24.04 1.20 0.79
C LEU A 172 -25.40 0.74 1.30
N ASN A 173 -25.95 -0.29 0.66
CA ASN A 173 -27.17 -0.98 1.11
C ASN A 173 -26.88 -2.19 2.01
N TRP A 174 -25.64 -2.29 2.55
CA TRP A 174 -25.20 -3.32 3.51
C TRP A 174 -24.34 -2.72 4.62
N ASN A 175 -24.23 -3.44 5.72
CA ASN A 175 -23.39 -3.07 6.84
C ASN A 175 -21.97 -3.64 6.67
N LEU A 176 -20.98 -2.86 7.09
CA LEU A 176 -19.59 -3.30 7.22
C LEU A 176 -19.32 -3.78 8.65
N SER A 177 -18.47 -4.80 8.78
CA SER A 177 -18.04 -5.36 10.05
C SER A 177 -16.51 -5.23 10.19
N ILE A 178 -16.04 -5.11 11.43
CA ILE A 178 -14.60 -5.17 11.73
C ILE A 178 -14.00 -6.55 11.41
N TYR A 179 -14.84 -7.58 11.29
CA TYR A 179 -14.42 -8.94 10.94
C TYR A 179 -14.53 -9.24 9.44
N ASP A 180 -15.00 -8.31 8.63
CA ASP A 180 -15.00 -8.46 7.19
C ASP A 180 -13.56 -8.56 6.67
N GLU A 181 -13.31 -9.47 5.74
CA GLU A 181 -12.06 -9.50 4.98
C GLU A 181 -11.95 -8.21 4.16
N THR A 182 -10.86 -7.50 4.30
CA THR A 182 -10.57 -6.25 3.58
C THR A 182 -9.42 -6.39 2.60
N THR A 183 -8.48 -7.28 2.93
CA THR A 183 -7.28 -7.50 2.12
C THR A 183 -6.93 -8.98 2.07
N ARG A 184 -6.58 -9.47 0.88
CA ARG A 184 -6.05 -10.82 0.67
C ARG A 184 -4.66 -10.74 0.05
N LEU A 185 -3.65 -11.22 0.77
CA LEU A 185 -2.26 -11.22 0.30
C LEU A 185 -1.80 -12.63 -0.01
N TYR A 186 -1.26 -12.82 -1.21
CA TYR A 186 -0.73 -14.12 -1.62
C TYR A 186 0.73 -14.31 -1.19
N THR A 187 1.00 -15.48 -0.62
CA THR A 187 2.36 -15.94 -0.27
C THR A 187 2.75 -17.12 -1.16
N SER A 188 4.05 -17.31 -1.38
CA SER A 188 4.59 -18.36 -2.26
C SER A 188 4.34 -19.79 -1.76
N GLY A 189 3.80 -19.98 -0.58
CA GLY A 189 3.45 -21.27 0.03
C GLY A 189 4.56 -22.33 -0.05
N THR A 190 4.80 -23.07 1.01
CA THR A 190 5.80 -24.17 1.05
C THR A 190 5.46 -25.34 0.14
N THR A 191 4.23 -25.40 -0.37
CA THR A 191 3.70 -26.48 -1.23
C THR A 191 3.71 -26.13 -2.72
N GLY A 192 4.32 -25.00 -3.11
CA GLY A 192 4.39 -24.55 -4.51
C GLY A 192 3.11 -23.93 -5.07
N ARG A 193 1.98 -23.98 -4.35
CA ARG A 193 0.77 -23.24 -4.71
C ARG A 193 0.66 -21.98 -3.85
N PRO A 194 0.36 -20.81 -4.45
CA PRO A 194 0.11 -19.59 -3.70
C PRO A 194 -1.04 -19.78 -2.71
N LYS A 195 -0.93 -19.17 -1.53
CA LYS A 195 -1.97 -19.16 -0.49
C LYS A 195 -2.40 -17.74 -0.22
N GLY A 196 -3.70 -17.47 -0.29
CA GLY A 196 -4.30 -16.19 0.05
C GLY A 196 -4.46 -16.05 1.56
N VAL A 197 -3.75 -15.14 2.17
CA VAL A 197 -3.87 -14.78 3.59
C VAL A 197 -4.94 -13.71 3.73
N CYS A 198 -6.04 -14.05 4.42
CA CYS A 198 -7.15 -13.15 4.68
C CYS A 198 -6.81 -12.20 5.83
N ILE A 199 -6.93 -10.91 5.59
CA ILE A 199 -6.72 -9.84 6.55
C ILE A 199 -8.05 -9.13 6.74
N THR A 200 -8.53 -9.05 7.98
CA THR A 200 -9.79 -8.39 8.31
C THR A 200 -9.59 -6.92 8.63
N SER A 201 -10.68 -6.16 8.66
CA SER A 201 -10.65 -4.73 8.99
C SER A 201 -10.00 -4.46 10.35
N ILE A 202 -10.24 -5.30 11.36
CA ILE A 202 -9.58 -5.16 12.67
C ILE A 202 -8.07 -5.42 12.59
N ASN A 203 -7.63 -6.37 11.75
CA ASN A 203 -6.20 -6.63 11.57
C ASN A 203 -5.48 -5.43 10.91
N GLU A 204 -6.15 -4.72 10.00
CA GLU A 204 -5.64 -3.48 9.40
C GLU A 204 -5.39 -2.42 10.48
N VAL A 205 -6.38 -2.16 11.32
CA VAL A 205 -6.30 -1.17 12.41
C VAL A 205 -5.21 -1.55 13.41
N LEU A 206 -5.21 -2.79 13.88
CA LEU A 206 -4.22 -3.26 14.86
C LEU A 206 -2.80 -3.23 14.29
N SER A 207 -2.61 -3.53 13.00
CA SER A 207 -1.30 -3.39 12.36
C SER A 207 -0.83 -1.93 12.33
N ALA A 208 -1.73 -0.98 12.08
CA ALA A 208 -1.39 0.44 12.12
C ALA A 208 -1.02 0.90 13.54
N HIS A 209 -1.77 0.45 14.57
CA HIS A 209 -1.45 0.72 15.97
C HIS A 209 -0.09 0.14 16.35
N ASP A 210 0.20 -1.08 15.91
CA ASP A 210 1.47 -1.76 16.18
C ASP A 210 2.65 -0.96 15.62
N VAL A 211 2.52 -0.45 14.40
CA VAL A 211 3.49 0.49 13.83
C VAL A 211 3.72 1.69 14.75
N MET A 212 2.65 2.37 15.17
CA MET A 212 2.74 3.59 15.99
C MET A 212 3.30 3.35 17.39
N ILE A 213 3.16 2.13 17.93
CA ILE A 213 3.75 1.74 19.23
C ILE A 213 5.26 1.52 19.10
N HIS A 214 5.72 0.96 17.99
CA HIS A 214 7.11 0.53 17.84
C HIS A 214 8.04 1.61 17.30
N PHE A 215 7.58 2.49 16.42
CA PHE A 215 8.34 3.66 16.01
C PHE A 215 7.48 4.92 16.03
N PRO A 216 8.08 6.11 16.30
CA PRO A 216 7.34 7.33 16.66
C PRO A 216 6.71 7.98 15.42
N PHE A 217 5.77 7.28 14.79
CA PHE A 217 5.10 7.72 13.57
C PHE A 217 3.88 8.59 13.90
N SER A 218 3.76 9.73 13.25
CA SER A 218 2.75 10.75 13.53
C SER A 218 2.15 11.35 12.25
N SER A 219 1.21 12.27 12.41
CA SER A 219 0.62 13.02 11.30
C SER A 219 1.57 14.02 10.61
N GLU A 220 2.69 14.32 11.22
CA GLU A 220 3.70 15.21 10.65
C GLU A 220 4.71 14.46 9.77
N ASP A 221 4.65 13.12 9.79
CA ASP A 221 5.63 12.28 9.13
C ASP A 221 5.32 12.05 7.66
N LYS A 222 6.39 11.99 6.88
CA LYS A 222 6.38 11.61 5.46
C LYS A 222 7.14 10.31 5.30
N SER A 223 6.43 9.27 4.91
CA SER A 223 7.01 7.94 4.72
C SER A 223 7.25 7.62 3.24
N MET A 224 8.30 6.86 2.99
CA MET A 224 8.52 6.18 1.72
C MET A 224 8.79 4.70 1.99
N ASN A 225 7.89 3.84 1.56
CA ASN A 225 8.13 2.41 1.59
C ASN A 225 8.66 1.94 0.23
N THR A 226 9.91 1.50 0.21
CA THR A 226 10.58 0.99 -1.00
C THR A 226 10.19 -0.45 -1.33
N THR A 227 9.47 -1.11 -0.42
CA THR A 227 8.91 -2.44 -0.64
C THR A 227 7.62 -2.32 -1.46
N PRO A 228 7.40 -3.22 -2.44
CA PRO A 228 6.13 -3.22 -3.18
C PRO A 228 4.91 -3.38 -2.26
N TRP A 229 3.85 -2.63 -2.54
CA TRP A 229 2.63 -2.60 -1.72
C TRP A 229 1.80 -3.89 -1.79
N PHE A 230 2.08 -4.79 -2.72
CA PHE A 230 1.44 -6.11 -2.72
C PHE A 230 1.96 -7.04 -1.60
N HIS A 231 3.02 -6.66 -0.89
CA HIS A 231 3.52 -7.38 0.29
C HIS A 231 2.94 -6.80 1.58
N ARG A 232 2.83 -7.65 2.61
CA ARG A 232 2.43 -7.24 3.96
C ARG A 232 3.32 -6.09 4.49
N GLY A 233 4.64 -6.20 4.33
CA GLY A 233 5.58 -5.15 4.70
C GLY A 233 5.41 -3.86 3.91
N GLY A 234 5.05 -3.94 2.64
CA GLY A 234 4.81 -2.78 1.78
C GLY A 234 3.58 -1.98 2.19
N LEU A 235 2.46 -2.66 2.50
CA LEU A 235 1.21 -2.02 2.91
C LEU A 235 1.23 -1.56 4.37
N HIS A 236 1.70 -2.41 5.30
CA HIS A 236 1.42 -2.27 6.73
C HIS A 236 2.62 -1.81 7.56
N SER A 237 3.85 -1.89 7.04
CA SER A 237 5.03 -1.45 7.79
C SER A 237 5.47 -0.04 7.38
N GLY A 238 4.68 0.98 7.69
CA GLY A 238 4.92 2.36 7.25
C GLY A 238 4.54 2.62 5.79
N GLY A 239 3.73 1.75 5.17
CA GLY A 239 3.11 1.95 3.87
C GLY A 239 1.78 2.69 3.96
N LEU A 240 0.83 2.36 3.07
CA LEU A 240 -0.45 3.07 2.97
C LEU A 240 -1.24 3.04 4.27
N THR A 241 -1.44 1.85 4.86
CA THR A 241 -2.32 1.66 6.00
C THR A 241 -1.93 2.50 7.22
N PRO A 242 -0.72 2.35 7.82
CA PRO A 242 -0.36 3.10 9.00
C PRO A 242 -0.15 4.59 8.72
N THR A 243 0.33 4.94 7.53
CA THR A 243 0.58 6.36 7.20
C THR A 243 -0.73 7.12 7.09
N PHE A 244 -1.72 6.59 6.38
CA PHE A 244 -3.04 7.23 6.31
C PHE A 244 -3.78 7.17 7.65
N TYR A 245 -3.61 6.09 8.41
CA TYR A 245 -4.19 5.99 9.76
C TYR A 245 -3.65 7.07 10.71
N ALA A 246 -2.35 7.34 10.67
CA ALA A 246 -1.72 8.40 11.46
C ALA A 246 -2.05 9.82 10.96
N GLY A 247 -2.50 9.97 9.72
CA GLY A 247 -2.68 11.26 9.06
C GLY A 247 -1.40 11.84 8.46
N GLY A 248 -0.39 11.00 8.24
CA GLY A 248 0.89 11.35 7.61
C GLY A 248 0.82 11.39 6.08
N CYS A 249 1.96 11.51 5.42
CA CYS A 249 2.04 11.59 3.96
C CYS A 249 2.85 10.43 3.37
N VAL A 250 2.28 9.72 2.41
CA VAL A 250 2.97 8.68 1.64
C VAL A 250 3.68 9.30 0.45
N THR A 251 4.98 9.04 0.30
CA THR A 251 5.74 9.36 -0.90
C THR A 251 5.92 8.08 -1.72
N ILE A 252 5.43 8.09 -2.96
CA ILE A 252 5.42 6.92 -3.84
C ILE A 252 6.84 6.67 -4.39
N MET A 253 7.29 5.42 -4.27
CA MET A 253 8.44 4.90 -5.02
C MET A 253 7.93 3.74 -5.89
N ARG A 254 7.84 3.98 -7.20
CA ARG A 254 7.33 2.96 -8.15
C ARG A 254 8.31 1.80 -8.33
N LYS A 255 9.56 2.14 -8.62
CA LYS A 255 10.68 1.19 -8.75
C LYS A 255 11.83 1.69 -7.90
N PHE A 256 12.39 0.83 -7.09
CA PHE A 256 13.50 1.18 -6.22
C PHE A 256 14.73 1.63 -7.02
N ASP A 257 15.19 2.83 -6.73
CA ASP A 257 16.47 3.38 -7.13
C ASP A 257 17.12 4.07 -5.92
N ALA A 258 18.36 3.68 -5.58
CA ALA A 258 18.99 4.15 -4.36
C ALA A 258 19.33 5.65 -4.40
N ALA A 259 19.87 6.13 -5.51
CA ALA A 259 20.24 7.55 -5.64
C ALA A 259 19.00 8.44 -5.65
N LEU A 260 17.93 7.99 -6.32
CA LEU A 260 16.65 8.68 -6.37
C LEU A 260 15.96 8.68 -5.01
N THR A 261 16.03 7.56 -4.26
CA THR A 261 15.50 7.49 -2.90
C THR A 261 16.15 8.53 -1.99
N LEU A 262 17.48 8.60 -1.98
CA LEU A 262 18.24 9.58 -1.17
C LEU A 262 17.91 11.02 -1.60
N LYS A 263 17.79 11.26 -2.91
CA LYS A 263 17.35 12.55 -3.43
C LYS A 263 15.96 12.93 -2.92
N TYR A 264 15.02 11.99 -2.88
CA TYR A 264 13.66 12.26 -2.38
C TYR A 264 13.63 12.50 -0.87
N VAL A 265 14.53 11.89 -0.07
CA VAL A 265 14.68 12.25 1.35
C VAL A 265 14.99 13.74 1.48
N GLU A 266 15.96 14.22 0.71
CA GLU A 266 16.40 15.62 0.75
C GLU A 266 15.33 16.58 0.20
N ASP A 267 14.77 16.28 -0.99
CA ASP A 267 13.83 17.18 -1.68
C ASP A 267 12.47 17.29 -1.00
N TYR A 268 11.94 16.15 -0.53
CA TYR A 268 10.59 16.08 0.07
C TYR A 268 10.60 16.07 1.60
N LYS A 269 11.82 16.12 2.20
CA LYS A 269 12.00 16.09 3.66
C LYS A 269 11.30 14.86 4.28
N LEU A 270 11.66 13.66 3.77
CA LEU A 270 11.11 12.42 4.30
C LEU A 270 11.59 12.18 5.73
N SER A 271 10.69 11.67 6.57
CA SER A 271 10.99 11.33 7.96
C SER A 271 11.23 9.84 8.18
N PHE A 272 10.64 8.98 7.34
CA PHE A 272 10.82 7.52 7.42
C PHE A 272 11.04 6.88 6.05
N ILE A 273 12.03 6.00 5.99
CA ILE A 273 12.20 5.03 4.89
C ILE A 273 11.91 3.64 5.42
N ILE A 274 11.25 2.82 4.64
CA ILE A 274 11.00 1.42 4.93
C ILE A 274 11.55 0.57 3.79
N GLY A 275 12.34 -0.46 4.12
CA GLY A 275 12.91 -1.34 3.11
C GLY A 275 13.57 -2.58 3.72
N VAL A 276 13.85 -3.57 2.87
CA VAL A 276 14.59 -4.78 3.28
C VAL A 276 16.10 -4.49 3.42
N PRO A 277 16.88 -5.30 4.16
CA PRO A 277 18.32 -5.06 4.34
C PRO A 277 19.10 -4.86 3.03
N ALA A 278 18.76 -5.58 1.96
CA ALA A 278 19.39 -5.39 0.65
C ALA A 278 19.15 -4.00 0.05
N VAL A 279 18.03 -3.36 0.37
CA VAL A 279 17.76 -1.95 0.00
C VAL A 279 18.66 -1.02 0.80
N LEU A 280 18.78 -1.24 2.11
CA LEU A 280 19.64 -0.42 2.98
C LEU A 280 21.10 -0.49 2.56
N GLU A 281 21.58 -1.66 2.15
CA GLU A 281 22.94 -1.82 1.61
C GLU A 281 23.17 -0.91 0.40
N ARG A 282 22.25 -0.94 -0.57
CA ARG A 282 22.35 -0.10 -1.77
C ARG A 282 22.20 1.39 -1.46
N LEU A 283 21.36 1.77 -0.49
CA LEU A 283 21.24 3.15 -0.02
C LEU A 283 22.55 3.61 0.63
N THR A 284 23.17 2.76 1.45
CA THR A 284 24.44 3.04 2.13
C THR A 284 25.56 3.27 1.11
N GLU A 285 25.70 2.38 0.12
CA GLU A 285 26.70 2.54 -0.97
C GLU A 285 26.46 3.83 -1.79
N ALA A 286 25.19 4.17 -2.05
CA ALA A 286 24.87 5.39 -2.78
C ALA A 286 25.19 6.65 -1.95
N GLN A 287 24.91 6.61 -0.64
CA GLN A 287 25.21 7.71 0.29
C GLN A 287 26.72 7.93 0.47
N GLU A 288 27.49 6.85 0.54
CA GLU A 288 28.96 6.94 0.62
C GLU A 288 29.59 7.53 -0.64
N ARG A 289 28.97 7.30 -1.81
CA ARG A 289 29.45 7.84 -3.10
C ARG A 289 29.05 9.31 -3.31
N ASN A 290 27.81 9.64 -3.02
CA ASN A 290 27.23 10.97 -3.26
C ASN A 290 26.32 11.34 -2.09
N GLY A 291 26.91 11.81 -0.99
CA GLY A 291 26.19 12.15 0.23
C GLY A 291 25.05 13.15 -0.01
N ARG A 292 23.88 12.84 0.53
CA ARG A 292 22.70 13.69 0.57
C ARG A 292 22.40 14.10 2.01
N ASP A 293 21.64 15.17 2.19
CA ASP A 293 21.14 15.57 3.49
C ASP A 293 20.01 14.61 3.95
N LEU A 294 20.32 13.76 4.94
CA LEU A 294 19.40 12.81 5.55
C LEU A 294 18.94 13.24 6.95
N SER A 295 19.21 14.49 7.34
CA SER A 295 18.93 15.02 8.69
C SER A 295 17.46 14.99 9.09
N THR A 296 16.56 14.96 8.11
CA THR A 296 15.12 14.87 8.34
C THR A 296 14.63 13.46 8.71
N LEU A 297 15.48 12.41 8.57
CA LEU A 297 15.07 11.05 8.89
C LEU A 297 14.91 10.85 10.40
N HIS A 298 13.69 10.56 10.81
CA HIS A 298 13.35 10.09 12.15
C HIS A 298 13.69 8.61 12.33
N GLY A 299 13.80 7.86 11.24
CA GLY A 299 14.23 6.48 11.26
C GLY A 299 14.17 5.76 9.92
N ILE A 300 14.83 4.61 9.89
CA ILE A 300 14.72 3.63 8.80
C ILE A 300 14.26 2.31 9.40
N VAL A 301 13.17 1.75 8.86
CA VAL A 301 12.62 0.47 9.31
C VAL A 301 13.00 -0.60 8.30
N THR A 302 13.64 -1.67 8.77
CA THR A 302 14.01 -2.82 7.93
C THR A 302 13.37 -4.11 8.41
N MET A 303 13.11 -5.03 7.48
CA MET A 303 12.44 -6.30 7.74
C MET A 303 12.59 -7.26 6.56
N GLY A 304 12.02 -8.46 6.68
CA GLY A 304 11.87 -9.42 5.57
C GLY A 304 13.08 -10.33 5.34
N SER A 305 14.22 -10.03 5.94
CA SER A 305 15.39 -10.90 5.98
C SER A 305 16.25 -10.56 7.22
N PRO A 306 17.17 -11.46 7.64
CA PRO A 306 18.07 -11.18 8.75
C PRO A 306 18.87 -9.89 8.55
N LEU A 307 19.03 -9.13 9.61
CA LEU A 307 19.88 -7.94 9.67
C LEU A 307 21.21 -8.31 10.33
N GLU A 308 22.26 -8.39 9.53
CA GLU A 308 23.60 -8.69 10.00
C GLU A 308 24.14 -7.54 10.88
N ARG A 309 24.80 -7.88 12.00
CA ARG A 309 25.32 -6.90 12.97
C ARG A 309 26.24 -5.86 12.32
N ALA A 310 27.23 -6.31 11.55
CA ALA A 310 28.19 -5.42 10.89
C ALA A 310 27.51 -4.48 9.89
N ALA A 311 26.52 -4.99 9.13
CA ALA A 311 25.72 -4.18 8.21
C ALA A 311 24.88 -3.14 8.96
N CYS A 312 24.24 -3.54 10.07
CA CYS A 312 23.46 -2.62 10.91
C CYS A 312 24.31 -1.45 11.39
N MET A 313 25.50 -1.70 11.95
CA MET A 313 26.42 -0.67 12.42
C MET A 313 26.88 0.27 11.27
N ARG A 314 27.08 -0.28 10.07
CA ARG A 314 27.41 0.55 8.89
C ARG A 314 26.22 1.45 8.51
N TYR A 315 24.99 0.92 8.50
CA TYR A 315 23.78 1.70 8.20
C TYR A 315 23.55 2.80 9.23
N GLN A 316 23.79 2.50 10.52
CA GLN A 316 23.68 3.48 11.61
C GLN A 316 24.65 4.66 11.41
N ARG A 317 25.88 4.39 10.98
CA ARG A 317 26.90 5.41 10.76
C ARG A 317 26.66 6.24 9.50
N VAL A 318 26.20 5.61 8.40
CA VAL A 318 26.14 6.23 7.08
C VAL A 318 24.78 6.84 6.76
N LEU A 319 23.70 6.21 7.17
CA LEU A 319 22.34 6.66 6.86
C LEU A 319 21.69 7.43 8.03
N THR A 320 21.49 6.77 9.13
CA THR A 320 20.95 7.35 10.37
C THR A 320 21.17 6.39 11.55
N PRO A 321 21.49 6.90 12.75
CA PRO A 321 21.60 6.05 13.93
C PRO A 321 20.29 5.36 14.33
N LYS A 322 19.15 5.85 13.80
CA LYS A 322 17.80 5.37 14.14
C LYS A 322 17.35 4.27 13.19
N ILE A 323 17.99 3.10 13.26
CA ILE A 323 17.57 1.88 12.55
C ILE A 323 16.60 1.10 13.43
N PHE A 324 15.52 0.60 12.83
CA PHE A 324 14.53 -0.27 13.45
C PHE A 324 14.50 -1.58 12.68
N ASN A 325 14.30 -2.71 13.36
CA ASN A 325 14.23 -4.02 12.71
C ASN A 325 13.03 -4.82 13.18
N GLY A 326 12.13 -5.17 12.25
CA GLY A 326 10.95 -5.99 12.49
C GLY A 326 11.09 -7.39 11.91
N TYR A 327 10.65 -8.40 12.64
CA TYR A 327 10.44 -9.76 12.15
C TYR A 327 8.97 -10.13 12.22
N GLY A 328 8.45 -10.68 11.14
CA GLY A 328 7.08 -11.14 11.05
C GLY A 328 6.78 -11.89 9.76
N THR A 329 5.54 -12.33 9.64
CA THR A 329 5.02 -13.04 8.47
C THR A 329 3.81 -12.31 7.91
N THR A 330 3.32 -12.75 6.75
CA THR A 330 2.08 -12.19 6.19
C THR A 330 0.89 -12.43 7.12
N GLU A 331 0.84 -13.59 7.77
CA GLU A 331 -0.25 -14.03 8.65
C GLU A 331 -0.26 -13.29 9.98
N THR A 332 0.92 -13.05 10.57
CA THR A 332 1.02 -12.54 11.95
C THR A 332 1.35 -11.07 12.04
N PHE A 333 1.81 -10.44 10.95
CA PHE A 333 2.45 -9.14 10.93
C PHE A 333 3.75 -9.19 11.76
N TRP A 334 4.00 -8.29 12.71
CA TRP A 334 5.22 -8.34 13.51
C TRP A 334 5.09 -9.29 14.69
N ASN A 335 6.07 -10.20 14.82
CA ASN A 335 6.24 -11.08 15.97
C ASN A 335 7.24 -10.50 16.97
N THR A 336 8.30 -9.87 16.45
CA THR A 336 9.30 -9.15 17.26
C THR A 336 9.73 -7.89 16.56
N PHE A 337 10.12 -6.89 17.35
CA PHE A 337 10.56 -5.61 16.84
C PHE A 337 11.70 -5.05 17.69
N LEU A 338 12.83 -4.72 17.06
CA LEU A 338 13.97 -4.08 17.71
C LEU A 338 13.96 -2.59 17.38
N ARG A 339 14.09 -1.78 18.41
CA ARG A 339 14.23 -0.33 18.34
C ARG A 339 15.71 0.05 18.26
N PRO A 340 16.05 1.30 17.96
CA PRO A 340 17.45 1.71 17.89
C PRO A 340 18.27 1.35 19.15
N ASN A 341 17.68 1.47 20.34
CA ASN A 341 18.35 1.15 21.61
C ASN A 341 18.52 -0.36 21.88
N ASP A 342 17.81 -1.21 21.13
CA ASP A 342 17.91 -2.67 21.22
C ASP A 342 18.94 -3.23 20.22
N LEU A 343 19.44 -2.40 19.31
CA LEU A 343 20.39 -2.75 18.28
C LEU A 343 21.84 -2.52 18.78
N PRO A 344 22.84 -3.16 18.15
CA PRO A 344 24.24 -2.94 18.55
C PRO A 344 24.61 -1.46 18.45
N GLU A 345 25.29 -0.97 19.48
CA GLU A 345 25.89 0.36 19.48
C GLU A 345 27.05 0.46 18.47
N MET A 346 27.23 1.66 17.92
CA MET A 346 28.34 2.00 17.02
C MET A 346 29.70 1.92 17.75
#